data_bac8d3539e7f3ced962e20153d2de020
#
_entry.id   bac8d3539e7f3ced962e20153d2de020
#
_cell.length_a   1.000
_cell.length_b   1.000
_cell.length_c   1.000
_cell.angle_alpha   90.00
_cell.angle_beta   90.00
_cell.angle_gamma   90.00
#
_symmetry.space_group_name_H-M   'P 1'
#
loop_
_entity.id
_entity.type
_entity.pdbx_description
1 polymer ?
#
loop_
_entity_poly.entity_id
_entity_poly.type
_entity_poly.pdbx_seq_one_letter_code
_entity_poly.pdbx_strand_id
1 'polypeptide(L)'
;MVLAKGAMGEEPAYPHLELLEKGIDWFDEIFRLDSVRNYQIGLSGGAENVSYNLSVGFFQQKGVIKRNEYHRLTLRANNEYRPWEKVTIGHNLSAAFSLKSNDDPAVVGQAYRLSFTIKSYDKEGDFSDSQNSSTGNPLATIAYLNNNTRDDRVAGNAYLTWEVIEDLSFRISFGIDLLNRREWIFRYEFYVYSTYQKLALKAGETRNVEFLITPETISMYNLKMEYGPEPGDFKVWIAANAEDESNEGLFSYR
;
A
#
# COMPACT_ATOMS: atom_id res chain seq x y z
N MET A 1 -25.48 -18.36 -14.94
CA MET A 1 -26.38 -17.19 -14.83
C MET A 1 -26.91 -16.70 -16.17
N VAL A 2 -26.10 -16.51 -17.21
CA VAL A 2 -26.55 -16.09 -18.57
C VAL A 2 -27.52 -17.10 -19.19
N LEU A 3 -27.19 -18.40 -19.14
CA LEU A 3 -28.05 -19.49 -19.64
C LEU A 3 -29.37 -19.60 -18.86
N ALA A 4 -29.38 -19.29 -17.56
CA ALA A 4 -30.59 -19.34 -16.74
C ALA A 4 -31.58 -18.22 -17.11
N LYS A 5 -31.11 -17.02 -17.47
CA LYS A 5 -31.94 -15.91 -17.92
C LYS A 5 -32.62 -16.23 -19.26
N GLY A 6 -31.88 -16.80 -20.22
CA GLY A 6 -32.44 -17.24 -21.48
C GLY A 6 -33.51 -18.32 -21.31
N ALA A 7 -33.35 -19.24 -20.35
CA ALA A 7 -34.34 -20.27 -20.03
C ALA A 7 -35.62 -19.70 -19.41
N MET A 8 -35.59 -18.51 -18.82
CA MET A 8 -36.72 -17.77 -18.25
C MET A 8 -37.37 -16.81 -19.25
N GLY A 9 -36.94 -16.77 -20.51
CA GLY A 9 -37.47 -15.89 -21.54
C GLY A 9 -37.00 -14.45 -21.44
N GLU A 10 -35.99 -14.16 -20.59
CA GLU A 10 -35.31 -12.86 -20.55
C GLU A 10 -34.19 -12.79 -21.58
N GLU A 11 -33.99 -11.65 -22.21
CA GLU A 11 -32.81 -11.44 -23.07
C GLU A 11 -31.53 -11.62 -22.25
N PRO A 12 -30.64 -12.54 -22.67
CA PRO A 12 -29.37 -12.72 -21.99
C PRO A 12 -28.48 -11.48 -22.20
N ALA A 13 -27.75 -11.07 -21.15
CA ALA A 13 -26.82 -9.95 -21.24
C ALA A 13 -25.74 -10.12 -22.34
N TYR A 14 -25.48 -11.36 -22.74
CA TYR A 14 -24.56 -11.74 -23.82
C TYR A 14 -25.28 -12.74 -24.74
N PRO A 15 -25.97 -12.26 -25.78
CA PRO A 15 -26.76 -13.13 -26.67
C PRO A 15 -25.87 -14.05 -27.54
N HIS A 16 -24.61 -13.68 -27.75
CA HIS A 16 -23.63 -14.38 -28.60
C HIS A 16 -22.44 -14.86 -27.79
N LEU A 17 -22.62 -15.93 -27.00
CA LEU A 17 -21.56 -16.52 -26.18
C LEU A 17 -20.36 -17.03 -27.00
N GLU A 18 -20.61 -17.41 -28.25
CA GLU A 18 -19.58 -17.87 -29.18
C GLU A 18 -18.60 -16.77 -29.62
N LEU A 19 -18.97 -15.50 -29.45
CA LEU A 19 -18.10 -14.36 -29.76
C LEU A 19 -17.25 -13.91 -28.57
N LEU A 20 -17.51 -14.48 -27.39
CA LEU A 20 -16.70 -14.17 -26.22
C LEU A 20 -15.34 -14.86 -26.32
N GLU A 21 -14.29 -14.11 -26.22
CA GLU A 21 -12.94 -14.62 -26.07
C GLU A 21 -12.79 -15.39 -24.74
N LYS A 22 -11.65 -16.07 -24.57
CA LYS A 22 -11.31 -16.66 -23.28
C LYS A 22 -11.38 -15.60 -22.19
N GLY A 23 -12.22 -15.82 -21.19
CA GLY A 23 -12.39 -14.90 -20.09
C GLY A 23 -11.13 -14.73 -19.24
N ILE A 24 -11.09 -13.68 -18.45
CA ILE A 24 -10.02 -13.36 -17.51
C ILE A 24 -10.30 -14.04 -16.18
N ASP A 25 -9.32 -14.72 -15.62
CA ASP A 25 -9.30 -15.08 -14.22
C ASP A 25 -8.66 -13.92 -13.41
N TRP A 26 -9.52 -13.15 -12.79
CA TRP A 26 -9.09 -11.99 -12.01
C TRP A 26 -8.23 -12.35 -10.79
N PHE A 27 -8.34 -13.58 -10.29
CA PHE A 27 -7.48 -14.05 -9.20
C PHE A 27 -6.06 -14.31 -9.70
N ASP A 28 -5.89 -14.88 -10.88
CA ASP A 28 -4.57 -15.04 -11.52
C ASP A 28 -3.92 -13.69 -11.81
N GLU A 29 -4.75 -12.67 -12.13
CA GLU A 29 -4.26 -11.32 -12.39
C GLU A 29 -3.74 -10.61 -11.14
N ILE A 30 -4.35 -10.81 -9.98
CA ILE A 30 -3.97 -10.12 -8.75
C ILE A 30 -3.01 -10.93 -7.87
N PHE A 31 -3.05 -12.26 -7.95
CA PHE A 31 -2.21 -13.12 -7.13
C PHE A 31 -0.89 -13.46 -7.80
N ARG A 32 0.09 -13.77 -6.99
CA ARG A 32 1.38 -14.32 -7.42
C ARG A 32 1.91 -15.30 -6.38
N LEU A 33 2.67 -16.27 -6.86
CA LEU A 33 3.56 -17.04 -5.98
C LEU A 33 4.84 -16.25 -5.78
N ASP A 34 5.25 -16.09 -4.53
CA ASP A 34 6.47 -15.36 -4.23
C ASP A 34 7.19 -15.95 -3.02
N SER A 35 8.39 -15.44 -2.74
CA SER A 35 9.33 -16.01 -1.79
C SER A 35 9.36 -15.26 -0.46
N VAL A 36 9.63 -16.01 0.60
CA VAL A 36 10.07 -15.49 1.89
C VAL A 36 11.57 -15.73 2.01
N ARG A 37 12.33 -14.68 2.35
CA ARG A 37 13.77 -14.74 2.54
C ARG A 37 14.12 -14.27 3.93
N ASN A 38 14.97 -15.02 4.62
CA ASN A 38 15.45 -14.68 5.95
C ASN A 38 16.96 -14.95 6.02
N TYR A 39 17.72 -13.91 6.25
CA TYR A 39 19.16 -13.96 6.39
C TYR A 39 19.51 -13.48 7.79
N GLN A 40 20.39 -14.22 8.47
CA GLN A 40 20.86 -13.83 9.79
C GLN A 40 22.36 -14.13 9.91
N ILE A 41 23.09 -13.15 10.42
CA ILE A 41 24.49 -13.29 10.78
C ILE A 41 24.60 -12.98 12.26
N GLY A 42 25.31 -13.82 12.99
CA GLY A 42 25.58 -13.65 14.41
C GLY A 42 27.05 -13.78 14.71
N LEU A 43 27.50 -13.01 15.68
CA LEU A 43 28.82 -13.06 16.25
C LEU A 43 28.66 -13.18 17.76
N SER A 44 29.24 -14.21 18.34
CA SER A 44 29.29 -14.39 19.80
C SER A 44 30.69 -14.69 20.25
N GLY A 45 31.03 -14.26 21.45
CA GLY A 45 32.30 -14.51 22.05
C GLY A 45 32.33 -14.07 23.49
N GLY A 46 33.44 -14.28 24.14
CA GLY A 46 33.61 -13.88 25.53
C GLY A 46 34.97 -14.22 26.07
N ALA A 47 35.22 -13.74 27.27
CA ALA A 47 36.34 -14.05 28.12
C ALA A 47 35.79 -14.33 29.52
N GLU A 48 36.67 -14.54 30.50
CA GLU A 48 36.29 -14.89 31.87
C GLU A 48 35.23 -13.95 32.48
N ASN A 49 35.32 -12.63 32.19
CA ASN A 49 34.48 -11.62 32.79
C ASN A 49 33.54 -10.91 31.80
N VAL A 50 33.50 -11.33 30.54
CA VAL A 50 32.68 -10.69 29.51
C VAL A 50 32.12 -11.71 28.55
N SER A 51 30.84 -11.57 28.23
CA SER A 51 30.23 -12.27 27.10
C SER A 51 29.48 -11.30 26.22
N TYR A 52 29.48 -11.55 24.91
CA TYR A 52 28.74 -10.76 23.96
C TYR A 52 28.11 -11.64 22.88
N ASN A 53 26.95 -11.20 22.45
CA ASN A 53 26.24 -11.80 21.33
C ASN A 53 25.62 -10.66 20.50
N LEU A 54 26.10 -10.53 19.28
CA LEU A 54 25.65 -9.54 18.32
C LEU A 54 25.00 -10.26 17.14
N SER A 55 23.89 -9.77 16.65
CA SER A 55 23.31 -10.33 15.44
C SER A 55 22.63 -9.29 14.58
N VAL A 56 22.69 -9.53 13.27
CA VAL A 56 22.01 -8.76 12.23
C VAL A 56 21.14 -9.72 11.45
N GLY A 57 19.87 -9.39 11.31
CA GLY A 57 18.91 -10.19 10.53
C GLY A 57 18.23 -9.32 9.49
N PHE A 58 18.09 -9.85 8.28
CA PHE A 58 17.29 -9.25 7.21
C PHE A 58 16.21 -10.22 6.80
N PHE A 59 14.97 -9.76 6.89
CA PHE A 59 13.78 -10.50 6.50
C PHE A 59 13.06 -9.79 5.36
N GLN A 60 12.70 -10.53 4.33
CA GLN A 60 11.92 -10.07 3.21
C GLN A 60 10.80 -11.07 2.94
N GLN A 61 9.59 -10.56 2.82
CA GLN A 61 8.41 -11.33 2.41
C GLN A 61 7.67 -10.55 1.35
N LYS A 62 7.44 -11.18 0.22
CA LYS A 62 6.53 -10.70 -0.79
C LYS A 62 5.20 -11.40 -0.61
N GLY A 63 4.12 -10.61 -0.55
CA GLY A 63 2.76 -11.11 -0.35
C GLY A 63 2.20 -11.78 -1.59
N VAL A 64 1.18 -12.60 -1.40
CA VAL A 64 0.45 -13.27 -2.48
C VAL A 64 -0.29 -12.29 -3.40
N ILE A 65 -0.71 -11.13 -2.90
CA ILE A 65 -1.24 -10.04 -3.72
C ILE A 65 -0.07 -9.23 -4.28
N LYS A 66 -0.12 -8.91 -5.57
CA LYS A 66 0.92 -8.10 -6.24
C LYS A 66 1.14 -6.77 -5.49
N ARG A 67 2.39 -6.29 -5.41
CA ARG A 67 2.85 -5.08 -4.68
C ARG A 67 2.76 -5.14 -3.16
N ASN A 68 2.20 -6.17 -2.55
CA ASN A 68 2.29 -6.35 -1.10
C ASN A 68 3.69 -6.88 -0.74
N GLU A 69 4.46 -6.10 0.00
CA GLU A 69 5.84 -6.45 0.38
C GLU A 69 6.12 -6.02 1.82
N TYR A 70 6.94 -6.81 2.49
CA TYR A 70 7.42 -6.52 3.84
C TYR A 70 8.93 -6.76 3.93
N HIS A 71 9.62 -5.76 4.42
CA HIS A 71 11.07 -5.83 4.69
C HIS A 71 11.32 -5.48 6.15
N ARG A 72 12.26 -6.19 6.79
CA ARG A 72 12.67 -5.89 8.15
C ARG A 72 14.16 -6.13 8.34
N LEU A 73 14.86 -5.11 8.81
CA LEU A 73 16.21 -5.19 9.35
C LEU A 73 16.12 -5.28 10.87
N THR A 74 16.79 -6.24 11.47
CA THR A 74 16.84 -6.42 12.92
C THR A 74 18.30 -6.43 13.38
N LEU A 75 18.61 -5.63 14.38
CA LEU A 75 19.89 -5.59 15.07
C LEU A 75 19.68 -6.03 16.51
N ARG A 76 20.54 -6.90 17.04
CA ARG A 76 20.50 -7.31 18.44
C ARG A 76 21.89 -7.28 19.03
N ALA A 77 21.96 -6.82 20.28
CA ALA A 77 23.16 -6.83 21.07
C ALA A 77 22.82 -7.26 22.50
N ASN A 78 23.38 -8.40 22.91
CA ASN A 78 23.23 -8.92 24.25
C ASN A 78 24.63 -9.07 24.82
N ASN A 79 24.92 -8.29 25.85
CA ASN A 79 26.24 -8.30 26.48
C ASN A 79 26.08 -8.45 27.97
N GLU A 80 27.03 -9.16 28.56
CA GLU A 80 27.14 -9.35 29.99
C GLU A 80 28.59 -9.12 30.42
N TYR A 81 28.77 -8.40 31.49
CA TYR A 81 30.07 -8.08 32.08
C TYR A 81 30.04 -8.37 33.57
N ARG A 82 31.06 -9.07 34.07
CA ARG A 82 31.27 -9.43 35.48
C ARG A 82 32.50 -8.70 36.01
N PRO A 83 32.35 -7.43 36.45
CA PRO A 83 33.46 -6.65 36.96
C PRO A 83 34.03 -7.21 38.27
N TRP A 84 33.21 -7.91 39.04
CA TRP A 84 33.57 -8.59 40.26
C TRP A 84 32.86 -9.95 40.33
N GLU A 85 33.41 -10.89 41.13
CA GLU A 85 32.84 -12.25 41.26
C GLU A 85 31.35 -12.27 41.58
N LYS A 86 30.88 -11.30 42.38
CA LYS A 86 29.51 -11.22 42.87
C LYS A 86 28.62 -10.22 42.12
N VAL A 87 29.13 -9.56 41.09
CA VAL A 87 28.37 -8.51 40.36
C VAL A 87 28.36 -8.79 38.87
N THR A 88 27.16 -8.89 38.33
CA THR A 88 26.91 -9.03 36.89
C THR A 88 26.13 -7.83 36.39
N ILE A 89 26.63 -7.18 35.37
CA ILE A 89 25.97 -6.11 34.63
C ILE A 89 25.69 -6.60 33.23
N GLY A 90 24.47 -6.44 32.76
CA GLY A 90 24.14 -6.85 31.40
C GLY A 90 23.13 -5.94 30.73
N HIS A 91 23.08 -6.05 29.43
CA HIS A 91 22.03 -5.43 28.64
C HIS A 91 21.63 -6.30 27.45
N ASN A 92 20.34 -6.20 27.09
CA ASN A 92 19.79 -6.76 25.88
C ASN A 92 19.16 -5.63 25.09
N LEU A 93 19.64 -5.40 23.90
CA LEU A 93 19.13 -4.36 22.99
C LEU A 93 18.68 -4.99 21.69
N SER A 94 17.55 -4.54 21.17
CA SER A 94 17.04 -4.91 19.87
C SER A 94 16.52 -3.67 19.15
N ALA A 95 16.98 -3.45 17.94
CA ALA A 95 16.44 -2.44 17.04
C ALA A 95 15.87 -3.15 15.80
N ALA A 96 14.66 -2.80 15.42
CA ALA A 96 13.99 -3.34 14.25
C ALA A 96 13.42 -2.20 13.40
N PHE A 97 13.78 -2.19 12.13
CA PHE A 97 13.32 -1.23 11.15
C PHE A 97 12.56 -1.99 10.08
N SER A 98 11.29 -1.68 9.91
CA SER A 98 10.49 -2.36 8.90
C SER A 98 9.77 -1.39 7.98
N LEU A 99 9.59 -1.83 6.75
CA LEU A 99 8.79 -1.19 5.74
C LEU A 99 7.80 -2.21 5.18
N LYS A 100 6.54 -1.83 5.18
CA LYS A 100 5.45 -2.64 4.64
C LYS A 100 4.71 -1.84 3.58
N SER A 101 4.58 -2.39 2.39
CA SER A 101 3.62 -1.94 1.39
C SER A 101 2.35 -2.76 1.56
N ASN A 102 1.23 -2.08 1.78
CA ASN A 102 -0.06 -2.71 1.97
C ASN A 102 -0.87 -2.62 0.68
N ASP A 103 -1.63 -3.64 0.40
CA ASP A 103 -2.69 -3.66 -0.58
C ASP A 103 -3.99 -3.06 -0.01
N ASP A 104 -4.92 -2.72 -0.89
CA ASP A 104 -6.29 -2.38 -0.49
C ASP A 104 -7.05 -3.69 -0.22
N PRO A 105 -7.69 -3.85 0.95
CA PRO A 105 -8.53 -5.01 1.23
C PRO A 105 -9.66 -5.21 0.22
N ALA A 106 -10.06 -4.16 -0.50
CA ALA A 106 -11.09 -4.23 -1.53
C ALA A 106 -10.68 -5.04 -2.77
N VAL A 107 -9.37 -5.17 -3.07
CA VAL A 107 -8.84 -5.80 -4.28
C VAL A 107 -9.38 -7.21 -4.50
N VAL A 108 -9.38 -8.05 -3.47
CA VAL A 108 -9.90 -9.41 -3.54
C VAL A 108 -11.41 -9.42 -3.81
N GLY A 109 -12.15 -8.52 -3.14
CA GLY A 109 -13.58 -8.36 -3.36
C GLY A 109 -13.92 -7.81 -4.74
N GLN A 110 -13.08 -6.96 -5.31
CA GLN A 110 -13.19 -6.48 -6.69
C GLN A 110 -12.97 -7.63 -7.67
N ALA A 111 -11.88 -8.38 -7.53
CA ALA A 111 -11.57 -9.55 -8.37
C ALA A 111 -12.69 -10.60 -8.36
N TYR A 112 -13.34 -10.82 -7.21
CA TYR A 112 -14.47 -11.74 -7.09
C TYR A 112 -15.73 -11.26 -7.82
N ARG A 113 -16.00 -9.96 -7.82
CA ARG A 113 -17.25 -9.37 -8.36
C ARG A 113 -17.15 -8.95 -9.82
N LEU A 114 -15.94 -8.69 -10.31
CA LEU A 114 -15.76 -8.22 -11.68
C LEU A 114 -16.03 -9.35 -12.69
N SER A 115 -16.68 -9.01 -13.79
CA SER A 115 -16.98 -9.99 -14.82
C SER A 115 -15.69 -10.51 -15.49
N PHE A 116 -15.63 -11.80 -15.72
CA PHE A 116 -14.55 -12.45 -16.48
C PHE A 116 -14.47 -12.02 -17.96
N THR A 117 -15.52 -11.34 -18.45
CA THR A 117 -15.57 -10.81 -19.83
C THR A 117 -14.87 -9.47 -20.00
N ILE A 118 -14.59 -8.78 -18.90
CA ILE A 118 -13.87 -7.51 -18.90
C ILE A 118 -12.38 -7.80 -18.96
N LYS A 119 -11.67 -7.22 -19.94
CA LYS A 119 -10.21 -7.35 -20.06
C LYS A 119 -9.50 -6.57 -18.97
N SER A 120 -8.29 -6.97 -18.62
CA SER A 120 -7.47 -6.26 -17.62
C SER A 120 -7.10 -4.86 -18.10
N TYR A 121 -6.83 -4.74 -19.39
CA TYR A 121 -6.43 -3.51 -20.06
C TYR A 121 -7.28 -3.29 -21.31
N ASP A 122 -7.52 -2.03 -21.65
CA ASP A 122 -8.17 -1.61 -22.89
C ASP A 122 -7.23 -1.71 -24.08
N LYS A 123 -7.65 -1.18 -25.24
CA LYS A 123 -6.88 -1.22 -26.47
C LYS A 123 -5.71 -0.21 -26.47
N GLU A 124 -5.82 0.80 -25.70
CA GLU A 124 -4.85 1.87 -25.47
C GLU A 124 -3.77 1.44 -24.48
N GLY A 125 -4.00 0.38 -23.71
CA GLY A 125 -3.10 -0.17 -22.70
C GLY A 125 -3.38 0.37 -21.28
N ASP A 126 -4.45 1.12 -21.11
CA ASP A 126 -4.91 1.58 -19.82
C ASP A 126 -5.75 0.53 -19.09
N PHE A 127 -5.96 0.69 -17.80
CA PHE A 127 -6.80 -0.25 -17.04
C PHE A 127 -8.24 -0.15 -17.52
N SER A 128 -8.79 -1.27 -18.00
CA SER A 128 -10.17 -1.30 -18.48
C SER A 128 -11.16 -0.85 -17.42
N ASP A 129 -12.16 -0.07 -17.86
CA ASP A 129 -13.29 0.29 -17.04
C ASP A 129 -14.17 -0.91 -16.73
N SER A 130 -14.80 -0.88 -15.58
CA SER A 130 -15.66 -1.95 -15.08
C SER A 130 -17.05 -2.02 -15.72
N GLN A 131 -17.32 -1.24 -16.74
CA GLN A 131 -18.54 -1.23 -17.55
C GLN A 131 -19.83 -1.47 -16.75
N ASN A 132 -20.47 -0.42 -16.27
CA ASN A 132 -21.73 -0.50 -15.52
C ASN A 132 -21.68 -1.22 -14.16
N SER A 133 -20.48 -1.51 -13.65
CA SER A 133 -20.26 -2.06 -12.32
C SER A 133 -19.72 -0.97 -11.39
N SER A 134 -20.24 -0.88 -10.19
CA SER A 134 -19.62 -0.06 -9.12
C SER A 134 -18.31 -0.67 -8.59
N THR A 135 -17.87 -1.76 -9.19
CA THR A 135 -16.65 -2.48 -8.81
C THR A 135 -15.52 -2.01 -9.72
N GLY A 136 -14.54 -1.31 -9.17
CA GLY A 136 -13.37 -0.86 -9.92
C GLY A 136 -12.47 -2.02 -10.36
N ASN A 137 -11.58 -1.74 -11.33
CA ASN A 137 -10.57 -2.69 -11.79
C ASN A 137 -9.56 -2.96 -10.66
N PRO A 138 -9.38 -4.21 -10.20
CA PRO A 138 -8.49 -4.53 -9.09
C PRO A 138 -7.02 -4.25 -9.39
N LEU A 139 -6.59 -4.34 -10.66
CA LEU A 139 -5.22 -3.98 -11.06
C LEU A 139 -4.99 -2.47 -10.97
N ALA A 140 -5.99 -1.67 -11.33
CA ALA A 140 -5.93 -0.22 -11.15
C ALA A 140 -5.82 0.14 -9.65
N THR A 141 -6.61 -0.52 -8.80
CA THR A 141 -6.52 -0.33 -7.35
C THR A 141 -5.13 -0.66 -6.83
N ILE A 142 -4.53 -1.79 -7.25
CA ILE A 142 -3.15 -2.16 -6.89
C ILE A 142 -2.13 -1.14 -7.41
N ALA A 143 -2.31 -0.63 -8.62
CA ALA A 143 -1.37 0.30 -9.25
C ALA A 143 -1.40 1.69 -8.60
N TYR A 144 -2.60 2.18 -8.30
CA TYR A 144 -2.83 3.56 -7.90
C TYR A 144 -2.87 3.78 -6.39
N LEU A 145 -3.03 2.73 -5.59
CA LEU A 145 -2.90 2.84 -4.15
C LEU A 145 -1.44 2.67 -3.73
N ASN A 146 -0.93 3.66 -3.04
CA ASN A 146 0.37 3.59 -2.40
C ASN A 146 0.15 3.73 -0.89
N ASN A 147 0.03 2.59 -0.21
CA ASN A 147 -0.17 2.51 1.23
C ASN A 147 1.06 1.87 1.86
N ASN A 148 1.86 2.69 2.53
CA ASN A 148 3.09 2.23 3.16
C ASN A 148 3.07 2.48 4.66
N THR A 149 3.60 1.52 5.40
CA THR A 149 3.81 1.63 6.85
C THR A 149 5.28 1.40 7.15
N ARG A 150 5.89 2.32 7.89
CA ARG A 150 7.23 2.18 8.44
C ARG A 150 7.16 2.09 9.95
N ASP A 151 7.76 1.05 10.50
CA ASP A 151 7.94 0.87 11.93
C ASP A 151 9.42 0.91 12.27
N ASP A 152 9.79 1.83 13.14
CA ASP A 152 11.10 1.93 13.76
C ASP A 152 10.94 1.59 15.25
N ARG A 153 11.39 0.41 15.69
CA ARG A 153 11.26 -0.04 17.08
C ARG A 153 12.62 -0.24 17.71
N VAL A 154 12.80 0.31 18.90
CA VAL A 154 13.96 0.06 19.75
C VAL A 154 13.44 -0.44 21.09
N ALA A 155 13.85 -1.65 21.46
CA ALA A 155 13.47 -2.25 22.73
C ALA A 155 14.72 -2.84 23.40
N GLY A 156 14.75 -2.74 24.72
CA GLY A 156 15.85 -3.35 25.45
C GLY A 156 15.73 -3.16 26.95
N ASN A 157 16.64 -3.80 27.63
CA ASN A 157 16.81 -3.64 29.06
C ASN A 157 18.28 -3.68 29.45
N ALA A 158 18.61 -2.97 30.52
CA ALA A 158 19.86 -3.11 31.24
C ALA A 158 19.56 -3.63 32.65
N TYR A 159 20.44 -4.42 33.18
CA TYR A 159 20.30 -5.00 34.52
C TYR A 159 21.63 -5.09 35.27
N LEU A 160 21.52 -5.06 36.57
CA LEU A 160 22.58 -5.38 37.51
C LEU A 160 22.09 -6.49 38.42
N THR A 161 22.88 -7.53 38.57
CA THR A 161 22.67 -8.60 39.53
C THR A 161 23.81 -8.59 40.53
N TRP A 162 23.50 -8.59 41.80
CA TRP A 162 24.46 -8.67 42.90
C TRP A 162 24.16 -9.88 43.80
N GLU A 163 25.11 -10.77 43.90
CA GLU A 163 25.08 -11.89 44.82
C GLU A 163 25.56 -11.42 46.21
N VAL A 164 24.62 -11.11 47.08
CA VAL A 164 24.92 -10.54 48.39
C VAL A 164 25.62 -11.56 49.30
N ILE A 165 25.10 -12.78 49.36
CA ILE A 165 25.66 -13.96 50.00
C ILE A 165 25.35 -15.19 49.16
N GLU A 166 25.94 -16.35 49.49
CA GLU A 166 25.56 -17.64 48.90
C GLU A 166 24.02 -17.81 49.02
N ASP A 167 23.38 -18.20 47.95
CA ASP A 167 21.92 -18.39 47.83
C ASP A 167 21.02 -17.13 47.88
N LEU A 168 21.58 -15.92 47.96
CA LEU A 168 20.81 -14.69 47.93
C LEU A 168 21.36 -13.69 46.88
N SER A 169 20.57 -13.45 45.84
CA SER A 169 20.90 -12.46 44.85
C SER A 169 19.85 -11.33 44.79
N PHE A 170 20.33 -10.14 44.53
CA PHE A 170 19.49 -8.97 44.27
C PHE A 170 19.67 -8.54 42.80
N ARG A 171 18.58 -8.38 42.08
CA ARG A 171 18.60 -7.92 40.69
C ARG A 171 17.73 -6.68 40.49
N ILE A 172 18.30 -5.66 39.90
CA ILE A 172 17.60 -4.48 39.40
C ILE A 172 17.66 -4.46 37.89
N SER A 173 16.58 -4.12 37.23
CA SER A 173 16.55 -3.97 35.79
C SER A 173 15.72 -2.77 35.38
N PHE A 174 16.16 -2.12 34.32
CA PHE A 174 15.47 -1.02 33.66
C PHE A 174 15.27 -1.38 32.17
N GLY A 175 14.05 -1.22 31.67
CA GLY A 175 13.72 -1.54 30.28
C GLY A 175 13.04 -0.37 29.57
N ILE A 176 13.23 -0.32 28.26
CA ILE A 176 12.56 0.61 27.35
C ILE A 176 11.99 -0.16 26.16
N ASP A 177 10.88 0.31 25.63
CA ASP A 177 10.29 -0.14 24.37
C ASP A 177 9.68 1.06 23.66
N LEU A 178 10.33 1.49 22.59
CA LEU A 178 9.97 2.66 21.81
C LEU A 178 9.56 2.19 20.41
N LEU A 179 8.35 2.52 19.99
CA LEU A 179 7.84 2.28 18.65
C LEU A 179 7.45 3.61 18.02
N ASN A 180 8.09 3.92 16.90
CA ASN A 180 7.68 5.00 16.02
C ASN A 180 7.08 4.41 14.76
N ARG A 181 5.77 4.54 14.62
CA ARG A 181 5.03 4.11 13.42
C ARG A 181 4.66 5.31 12.59
N ARG A 182 4.96 5.22 11.30
CA ARG A 182 4.51 6.17 10.29
C ARG A 182 3.76 5.42 9.22
N GLU A 183 2.58 5.90 8.91
CA GLU A 183 1.76 5.38 7.82
C GLU A 183 1.43 6.53 6.89
N TRP A 184 1.56 6.29 5.59
CA TRP A 184 1.15 7.22 4.57
C TRP A 184 0.42 6.47 3.48
N ILE A 185 -0.76 6.99 3.17
CA ILE A 185 -1.66 6.45 2.17
C ILE A 185 -1.77 7.51 1.08
N PHE A 186 -1.36 7.15 -0.12
CA PHE A 186 -1.52 7.98 -1.30
C PHE A 186 -2.32 7.21 -2.32
N ARG A 187 -3.44 7.78 -2.75
CA ARG A 187 -4.29 7.23 -3.79
C ARG A 187 -4.25 8.20 -4.96
N TYR A 188 -3.80 7.72 -6.12
CA TYR A 188 -3.94 8.48 -7.35
C TYR A 188 -5.42 8.48 -7.72
N GLU A 189 -6.09 9.61 -7.57
CA GLU A 189 -7.39 9.85 -8.15
C GLU A 189 -7.15 10.54 -9.49
N PHE A 190 -7.37 9.84 -10.58
CA PHE A 190 -7.10 10.32 -11.93
C PHE A 190 -8.07 11.41 -12.40
N TYR A 191 -9.24 11.53 -11.73
CA TYR A 191 -10.25 12.49 -12.12
C TYR A 191 -10.62 13.37 -10.93
N VAL A 192 -10.01 14.54 -10.88
CA VAL A 192 -10.56 15.60 -10.04
C VAL A 192 -11.73 16.21 -10.82
N TYR A 193 -12.95 15.74 -10.57
CA TYR A 193 -14.13 16.46 -11.00
C TYR A 193 -14.18 17.78 -10.23
N SER A 194 -13.53 18.80 -10.78
CA SER A 194 -13.40 20.06 -10.07
C SER A 194 -14.73 20.80 -9.96
N THR A 195 -15.57 20.71 -10.99
CA THR A 195 -16.91 21.33 -10.99
C THR A 195 -17.82 20.66 -12.02
N TYR A 196 -19.12 20.66 -11.77
CA TYR A 196 -20.13 20.30 -12.76
C TYR A 196 -21.31 21.26 -12.70
N GLN A 197 -21.95 21.50 -13.83
CA GLN A 197 -23.17 22.29 -13.91
C GLN A 197 -24.26 21.51 -14.67
N LYS A 198 -25.39 21.26 -14.02
CA LYS A 198 -26.55 20.67 -14.70
C LYS A 198 -27.26 21.73 -15.52
N LEU A 199 -27.40 21.48 -16.81
CA LEU A 199 -28.11 22.36 -17.74
C LEU A 199 -29.30 21.61 -18.34
N ALA A 200 -30.47 22.22 -18.27
CA ALA A 200 -31.65 21.78 -19.01
C ALA A 200 -31.76 22.65 -20.26
N LEU A 201 -31.50 22.08 -21.44
CA LEU A 201 -31.59 22.76 -22.72
C LEU A 201 -32.78 22.24 -23.51
N LYS A 202 -33.49 23.15 -24.18
CA LYS A 202 -34.53 22.78 -25.15
C LYS A 202 -33.86 22.46 -26.49
N ALA A 203 -34.57 21.75 -27.35
CA ALA A 203 -34.07 21.46 -28.69
C ALA A 203 -33.72 22.76 -29.44
N GLY A 204 -32.46 22.89 -29.90
CA GLY A 204 -31.95 24.07 -30.59
C GLY A 204 -31.47 25.21 -29.67
N GLU A 205 -31.53 25.04 -28.34
CA GLU A 205 -31.00 26.03 -27.40
C GLU A 205 -29.49 25.84 -27.22
N THR A 206 -28.74 26.95 -27.28
CA THR A 206 -27.30 26.99 -26.99
C THR A 206 -27.06 27.87 -25.78
N ARG A 207 -26.16 27.43 -24.87
CA ARG A 207 -25.80 28.20 -23.69
C ARG A 207 -24.28 28.18 -23.50
N ASN A 208 -23.70 29.31 -23.21
CA ASN A 208 -22.30 29.40 -22.81
C ASN A 208 -22.16 29.04 -21.32
N VAL A 209 -21.16 28.25 -21.00
CA VAL A 209 -20.80 27.85 -19.65
C VAL A 209 -19.35 28.20 -19.41
N GLU A 210 -19.07 28.81 -18.29
CA GLU A 210 -17.72 29.17 -17.88
C GLU A 210 -17.35 28.43 -16.60
N PHE A 211 -16.18 27.84 -16.58
CA PHE A 211 -15.58 27.23 -15.40
C PHE A 211 -14.26 27.93 -15.08
N LEU A 212 -14.07 28.32 -13.83
CA LEU A 212 -12.84 28.95 -13.38
C LEU A 212 -11.91 27.91 -12.77
N ILE A 213 -10.71 27.80 -13.35
CA ILE A 213 -9.64 26.98 -12.78
C ILE A 213 -8.82 27.89 -11.85
N THR A 214 -8.86 27.61 -10.55
CA THR A 214 -8.10 28.32 -9.53
C THR A 214 -6.96 27.45 -9.01
N PRO A 215 -5.96 28.02 -8.33
CA PRO A 215 -4.93 27.21 -7.66
C PRO A 215 -5.50 26.14 -6.72
N GLU A 216 -6.60 26.43 -6.04
CA GLU A 216 -7.28 25.47 -5.16
C GLU A 216 -7.87 24.31 -5.94
N THR A 217 -8.36 24.55 -7.17
CA THR A 217 -8.96 23.52 -8.04
C THR A 217 -7.93 22.47 -8.48
N ILE A 218 -6.66 22.87 -8.61
CA ILE A 218 -5.55 22.00 -9.03
C ILE A 218 -4.65 21.61 -7.85
N SER A 219 -5.05 21.96 -6.61
CA SER A 219 -4.29 21.61 -5.41
C SER A 219 -4.44 20.15 -5.07
N MET A 220 -3.32 19.53 -4.73
CA MET A 220 -3.22 18.14 -4.30
C MET A 220 -2.18 17.99 -3.18
N TYR A 221 -2.14 16.86 -2.51
CA TYR A 221 -1.04 16.54 -1.62
C TYR A 221 0.14 16.00 -2.42
N ASN A 222 1.29 16.66 -2.30
CA ASN A 222 2.52 16.22 -2.93
C ASN A 222 3.18 15.04 -2.18
N LEU A 223 4.29 14.54 -2.70
CA LEU A 223 5.05 13.44 -2.06
C LEU A 223 5.58 13.77 -0.65
N LYS A 224 5.62 15.05 -0.28
CA LYS A 224 6.00 15.51 1.06
C LYS A 224 4.80 15.71 1.99
N MET A 225 3.58 15.37 1.53
CA MET A 225 2.32 15.59 2.24
C MET A 225 1.98 17.08 2.46
N GLU A 226 2.47 17.96 1.60
CA GLU A 226 2.12 19.37 1.57
C GLU A 226 0.94 19.55 0.59
N TYR A 227 -0.13 20.21 1.03
CA TYR A 227 -1.30 20.49 0.20
C TYR A 227 -1.12 21.81 -0.54
N GLY A 228 -1.23 21.77 -1.86
CA GLY A 228 -1.12 22.96 -2.69
C GLY A 228 -1.06 22.63 -4.19
N PRO A 229 -1.11 23.64 -5.05
CA PRO A 229 -0.90 23.44 -6.46
C PRO A 229 0.59 23.18 -6.72
N GLU A 230 0.91 22.16 -7.51
CA GLU A 230 2.27 21.91 -7.97
C GLU A 230 2.51 22.54 -9.36
N PRO A 231 3.70 23.13 -9.60
CA PRO A 231 4.06 23.54 -10.93
C PRO A 231 4.07 22.37 -11.92
N GLY A 232 3.43 22.51 -13.05
CA GLY A 232 3.34 21.44 -14.04
C GLY A 232 2.40 21.77 -15.19
N ASP A 233 2.31 20.83 -16.12
CA ASP A 233 1.38 20.88 -17.23
C ASP A 233 0.11 20.12 -16.88
N PHE A 234 -1.04 20.74 -17.11
CA PHE A 234 -2.35 20.20 -16.80
C PHE A 234 -3.15 20.03 -18.08
N LYS A 235 -3.82 18.89 -18.17
CA LYS A 235 -4.82 18.61 -19.19
C LYS A 235 -6.20 18.87 -18.59
N VAL A 236 -7.02 19.64 -19.27
CA VAL A 236 -8.39 19.95 -18.88
C VAL A 236 -9.31 19.66 -20.05
N TRP A 237 -10.48 19.12 -19.75
CA TRP A 237 -11.51 18.92 -20.77
C TRP A 237 -12.89 19.24 -20.23
N ILE A 238 -13.79 19.63 -21.12
CA ILE A 238 -15.20 19.85 -20.82
C ILE A 238 -15.99 18.83 -21.63
N ALA A 239 -16.68 17.96 -20.95
CA ALA A 239 -17.37 16.83 -21.55
C ALA A 239 -18.82 16.71 -21.06
N ALA A 240 -19.67 16.11 -21.87
CA ALA A 240 -21.05 15.79 -21.50
C ALA A 240 -21.12 14.59 -20.54
N ASN A 241 -20.10 13.74 -20.53
CA ASN A 241 -19.91 12.58 -19.66
C ASN A 241 -18.42 12.38 -19.38
N ALA A 242 -18.10 11.46 -18.48
CA ALA A 242 -16.72 11.21 -18.04
C ALA A 242 -15.80 10.54 -19.08
N GLU A 243 -16.37 10.00 -20.14
CA GLU A 243 -15.64 9.25 -21.19
C GLU A 243 -15.32 10.10 -22.42
N ASP A 244 -15.86 11.32 -22.49
CA ASP A 244 -15.72 12.20 -23.64
C ASP A 244 -14.59 13.21 -23.40
N GLU A 245 -13.43 12.97 -23.98
CA GLU A 245 -12.25 13.86 -23.96
C GLU A 245 -12.13 14.73 -25.22
N SER A 246 -13.18 14.85 -26.03
CA SER A 246 -13.14 15.51 -27.33
C SER A 246 -12.83 17.02 -27.31
N ASN A 247 -13.02 17.68 -26.16
CA ASN A 247 -12.79 19.11 -25.97
C ASN A 247 -11.70 19.35 -24.92
N GLU A 248 -10.48 18.91 -25.20
CA GLU A 248 -9.34 19.07 -24.30
C GLU A 248 -8.60 20.40 -24.50
N GLY A 249 -8.06 20.90 -23.42
CA GLY A 249 -7.14 22.01 -23.39
C GLY A 249 -5.92 21.72 -22.53
N LEU A 250 -4.80 22.34 -22.83
CA LEU A 250 -3.58 22.25 -22.04
C LEU A 250 -3.26 23.60 -21.43
N PHE A 251 -2.86 23.62 -20.18
CA PHE A 251 -2.30 24.82 -19.55
C PHE A 251 -1.16 24.45 -18.60
N SER A 252 -0.27 25.40 -18.34
CA SER A 252 0.85 25.21 -17.42
C SER A 252 0.66 26.12 -16.21
N TYR A 253 0.80 25.57 -15.03
CA TYR A 253 0.95 26.31 -13.78
C TYR A 253 2.44 26.40 -13.42
N ARG A 254 2.93 27.60 -13.10
CA ARG A 254 4.34 27.87 -12.82
C ARG A 254 4.51 28.54 -11.47
#